data_bdcd169149b9265f093843d56c8b8776
#
_entry.id   bdcd169149b9265f093843d56c8b8776
#
_cell.length_a   1.000
_cell.length_b   1.000
_cell.length_c   1.000
_cell.angle_alpha   90.00
_cell.angle_beta   90.00
_cell.angle_gamma   90.00
#
_symmetry.space_group_name_H-M   'P 1'
#
loop_
_entity.id
_entity.type
_entity.pdbx_description
1 polymer ?
#
loop_
_entity_poly.entity_id
_entity_poly.type
_entity_poly.pdbx_seq_one_letter_code
_entity_poly.pdbx_strand_id
1 'polypeptide(L)'
;MQVNLFPRSAVRPVRALFAITLLATALLFTSEHTNAQQSANVAISVKDHRFQPGQISAPANRPISIRVKNLDSAPMEFESVSLRVEKVIAPGSEGVVNVRALAPGRYEFFDDFHQQTRGVLVVE
;
A
#
# COMPACT_ATOMS: atom_id res chain seq x y z
N MET A 1 43.52 75.73 -54.25
CA MET A 1 42.27 74.98 -54.17
C MET A 1 42.61 73.52 -53.90
N GLN A 2 42.55 73.12 -52.67
CA GLN A 2 42.97 71.76 -52.19
C GLN A 2 41.72 70.97 -51.91
N VAL A 3 41.50 69.84 -52.56
CA VAL A 3 40.41 68.92 -52.30
C VAL A 3 41.02 67.76 -51.53
N ASN A 4 40.76 67.72 -50.29
CA ASN A 4 41.18 66.62 -49.44
C ASN A 4 40.20 65.44 -49.56
N LEU A 5 40.62 64.39 -50.23
CA LEU A 5 39.99 63.10 -50.28
C LEU A 5 40.53 62.23 -49.15
N PHE A 6 39.72 62.07 -48.10
CA PHE A 6 39.99 61.07 -47.08
C PHE A 6 39.21 59.77 -47.42
N PRO A 7 39.92 58.63 -47.46
CA PRO A 7 39.19 57.37 -47.62
C PRO A 7 38.46 56.98 -46.37
N ARG A 8 37.18 56.76 -46.53
CA ARG A 8 36.32 56.21 -45.46
C ARG A 8 36.69 54.76 -45.25
N SER A 9 37.34 54.46 -44.11
CA SER A 9 37.52 53.10 -43.62
C SER A 9 36.18 52.49 -43.26
N ALA A 10 35.75 51.49 -43.99
CA ALA A 10 34.58 50.70 -43.67
C ALA A 10 34.90 49.77 -42.53
N VAL A 11 34.40 50.12 -41.34
CA VAL A 11 34.42 49.21 -40.17
C VAL A 11 33.34 48.16 -40.42
N ARG A 12 33.75 46.95 -40.68
CA ARG A 12 32.86 45.81 -40.74
C ARG A 12 32.48 45.41 -39.31
N PRO A 13 31.17 45.31 -38.93
CA PRO A 13 30.80 44.75 -37.65
C PRO A 13 31.00 43.23 -37.69
N VAL A 14 31.91 42.74 -36.84
CA VAL A 14 32.05 41.34 -36.56
C VAL A 14 30.80 40.91 -35.81
N ARG A 15 29.89 40.21 -36.49
CA ARG A 15 28.74 39.54 -35.87
C ARG A 15 29.28 38.31 -35.14
N ALA A 16 29.56 38.46 -33.85
CA ALA A 16 29.75 37.33 -32.96
C ALA A 16 28.42 36.61 -32.77
N LEU A 17 28.26 35.51 -33.46
CA LEU A 17 27.16 34.55 -33.19
C LEU A 17 27.50 33.81 -31.91
N PHE A 18 26.99 34.30 -30.76
CA PHE A 18 26.92 33.50 -29.57
C PHE A 18 25.81 32.46 -29.72
N ALA A 19 26.23 31.27 -30.15
CA ALA A 19 25.37 30.08 -30.06
C ALA A 19 25.24 29.71 -28.57
N ILE A 20 24.17 30.15 -27.94
CA ILE A 20 23.77 29.67 -26.61
C ILE A 20 23.19 28.29 -26.82
N THR A 21 24.01 27.26 -26.68
CA THR A 21 23.55 25.90 -26.55
C THR A 21 22.88 25.76 -25.16
N LEU A 22 21.57 25.88 -25.11
CA LEU A 22 20.76 25.59 -23.95
C LEU A 22 20.73 24.08 -23.79
N LEU A 23 21.64 23.55 -22.95
CA LEU A 23 21.64 22.14 -22.56
C LEU A 23 20.47 21.93 -21.59
N ALA A 24 19.31 21.58 -22.16
CA ALA A 24 18.15 21.17 -21.36
C ALA A 24 18.46 19.79 -20.77
N THR A 25 19.01 19.76 -19.56
CA THR A 25 19.06 18.54 -18.74
C THR A 25 17.64 18.23 -18.28
N ALA A 26 16.94 17.38 -19.08
CA ALA A 26 15.71 16.78 -18.65
C ALA A 26 16.03 15.83 -17.49
N LEU A 27 15.83 16.29 -16.25
CA LEU A 27 15.77 15.42 -15.08
C LEU A 27 14.52 14.54 -15.24
N LEU A 28 14.73 13.34 -15.73
CA LEU A 28 13.73 12.29 -15.68
C LEU A 28 13.56 11.91 -14.21
N PHE A 29 12.61 12.55 -13.53
CA PHE A 29 12.10 12.04 -12.28
C PHE A 29 11.37 10.73 -12.60
N THR A 30 12.08 9.62 -12.51
CA THR A 30 11.44 8.32 -12.41
C THR A 30 10.74 8.30 -11.07
N SER A 31 9.45 8.61 -11.07
CA SER A 31 8.60 8.33 -9.91
C SER A 31 8.58 6.83 -9.75
N GLU A 32 9.44 6.33 -8.88
CA GLU A 32 9.29 4.98 -8.37
C GLU A 32 7.96 4.97 -7.62
N HIS A 33 6.91 4.52 -8.31
CA HIS A 33 5.68 4.13 -7.66
C HIS A 33 6.04 2.90 -6.84
N THR A 34 6.44 3.13 -5.59
CA THR A 34 6.40 2.08 -4.59
C THR A 34 4.96 1.63 -4.52
N ASN A 35 4.67 0.55 -5.23
CA ASN A 35 3.40 -0.15 -5.11
C ASN A 35 3.38 -0.72 -3.69
N ALA A 36 3.00 0.12 -2.71
CA ALA A 36 2.64 -0.36 -1.39
C ALA A 36 1.53 -1.37 -1.63
N GLN A 37 1.86 -2.64 -1.45
CA GLN A 37 0.98 -3.75 -1.79
C GLN A 37 -0.30 -3.62 -0.98
N GLN A 38 -1.40 -3.29 -1.66
CA GLN A 38 -2.68 -3.07 -1.03
C GLN A 38 -3.11 -4.33 -0.28
N SER A 39 -3.51 -4.17 0.98
CA SER A 39 -3.99 -5.28 1.81
C SER A 39 -5.23 -5.91 1.20
N ALA A 40 -5.31 -7.24 1.28
CA ALA A 40 -6.53 -7.97 0.99
C ALA A 40 -7.50 -7.80 2.17
N ASN A 41 -8.76 -7.47 1.88
CA ASN A 41 -9.77 -7.28 2.90
C ASN A 41 -10.70 -8.50 2.94
N VAL A 42 -10.84 -9.09 4.11
CA VAL A 42 -11.79 -10.16 4.38
C VAL A 42 -12.63 -9.81 5.62
N ALA A 43 -13.84 -10.34 5.68
CA ALA A 43 -14.77 -10.05 6.77
C ALA A 43 -15.37 -11.33 7.31
N ILE A 44 -15.49 -11.41 8.64
CA ILE A 44 -16.19 -12.45 9.37
C ILE A 44 -17.03 -11.84 10.47
N SER A 45 -18.01 -12.57 10.93
CA SER A 45 -18.74 -12.25 12.15
C SER A 45 -18.71 -13.43 13.11
N VAL A 46 -18.94 -13.15 14.39
CA VAL A 46 -19.23 -14.15 15.42
C VAL A 46 -20.67 -13.97 15.85
N LYS A 47 -21.43 -15.04 15.81
CA LYS A 47 -22.79 -15.10 16.28
C LYS A 47 -23.06 -16.45 16.92
N ASP A 48 -23.66 -16.44 18.09
CA ASP A 48 -23.95 -17.65 18.89
C ASP A 48 -22.70 -18.56 19.02
N HIS A 49 -21.55 -17.93 19.32
CA HIS A 49 -20.23 -18.56 19.44
C HIS A 49 -19.81 -19.34 18.19
N ARG A 50 -20.14 -18.83 17.00
CA ARG A 50 -19.73 -19.41 15.72
C ARG A 50 -19.22 -18.33 14.78
N PHE A 51 -18.12 -18.61 14.12
CA PHE A 51 -17.66 -17.76 13.02
C PHE A 51 -18.53 -17.97 11.77
N GLN A 52 -18.90 -16.86 11.15
CA GLN A 52 -19.70 -16.83 9.95
C GLN A 52 -19.07 -15.90 8.89
N PRO A 53 -18.57 -16.46 7.80
CA PRO A 53 -18.37 -17.88 7.53
C PRO A 53 -17.29 -18.52 8.42
N GLY A 54 -17.31 -19.84 8.58
CA GLY A 54 -16.27 -20.56 9.31
C GLY A 54 -14.96 -20.72 8.56
N GLN A 55 -14.98 -20.44 7.25
CA GLN A 55 -13.80 -20.41 6.39
C GLN A 55 -13.80 -19.12 5.58
N ILE A 56 -12.67 -18.42 5.59
CA ILE A 56 -12.39 -17.24 4.77
C ILE A 56 -11.20 -17.51 3.87
N SER A 57 -11.10 -16.81 2.75
CA SER A 57 -10.00 -16.94 1.80
C SER A 57 -9.33 -15.60 1.54
N ALA A 58 -8.04 -15.62 1.30
CA ALA A 58 -7.26 -14.46 0.93
C ALA A 58 -6.12 -14.83 -0.04
N PRO A 59 -5.65 -13.90 -0.86
CA PRO A 59 -4.50 -14.15 -1.74
C PRO A 59 -3.21 -14.26 -0.94
N ALA A 60 -2.31 -15.14 -1.43
CA ALA A 60 -0.98 -15.30 -0.87
C ALA A 60 -0.09 -14.06 -1.12
N ASN A 61 0.97 -13.94 -0.32
CA ASN A 61 2.04 -12.97 -0.47
C ASN A 61 1.59 -11.50 -0.43
N ARG A 62 0.46 -11.22 0.23
CA ARG A 62 -0.07 -9.87 0.48
C ARG A 62 -0.45 -9.74 1.95
N PRO A 63 -0.32 -8.54 2.53
CA PRO A 63 -0.92 -8.27 3.83
C PRO A 63 -2.45 -8.48 3.77
N ILE A 64 -3.02 -8.93 4.88
CA ILE A 64 -4.45 -9.24 4.98
C ILE A 64 -5.03 -8.42 6.13
N SER A 65 -6.17 -7.80 5.89
CA SER A 65 -6.95 -7.11 6.91
C SER A 65 -8.25 -7.88 7.14
N ILE A 66 -8.39 -8.47 8.31
CA ILE A 66 -9.57 -9.25 8.69
C ILE A 66 -10.46 -8.36 9.55
N ARG A 67 -11.63 -8.05 9.07
CA ARG A 67 -12.67 -7.36 9.84
C ARG A 67 -13.51 -8.38 10.57
N VAL A 68 -13.51 -8.30 11.89
CA VAL A 68 -14.24 -9.23 12.77
C VAL A 68 -15.36 -8.47 13.46
N LYS A 69 -16.60 -8.87 13.25
CA LYS A 69 -17.77 -8.29 13.92
C LYS A 69 -18.30 -9.26 14.99
N ASN A 70 -18.30 -8.81 16.22
CA ASN A 70 -18.88 -9.56 17.32
C ASN A 70 -20.39 -9.24 17.45
N LEU A 71 -21.24 -10.18 17.07
CA LEU A 71 -22.69 -10.04 17.15
C LEU A 71 -23.28 -10.62 18.44
N ASP A 72 -22.44 -11.21 19.30
CA ASP A 72 -22.84 -11.74 20.59
C ASP A 72 -22.87 -10.65 21.65
N SER A 73 -23.54 -10.93 22.75
CA SER A 73 -23.66 -10.05 23.93
C SER A 73 -22.48 -10.17 24.91
N ALA A 74 -21.56 -11.09 24.63
CA ALA A 74 -20.33 -11.28 25.40
C ALA A 74 -19.12 -10.83 24.60
N PRO A 75 -18.01 -10.40 25.23
CA PRO A 75 -16.76 -10.14 24.53
C PRO A 75 -16.20 -11.43 23.92
N MET A 76 -15.43 -11.28 22.85
CA MET A 76 -14.67 -12.37 22.26
C MET A 76 -13.20 -11.97 22.11
N GLU A 77 -12.31 -12.95 22.03
CA GLU A 77 -10.91 -12.73 21.67
C GLU A 77 -10.56 -13.51 20.42
N PHE A 78 -10.37 -12.78 19.32
CA PHE A 78 -9.84 -13.38 18.12
C PHE A 78 -8.37 -13.72 18.34
N GLU A 79 -8.04 -15.00 18.27
CA GLU A 79 -6.67 -15.47 18.43
C GLU A 79 -6.27 -16.43 17.31
N SER A 80 -5.02 -16.32 16.91
CA SER A 80 -4.37 -17.29 16.01
C SER A 80 -2.87 -17.37 16.29
N VAL A 81 -2.44 -18.53 16.73
CA VAL A 81 -1.01 -18.81 16.98
C VAL A 81 -0.23 -18.75 15.69
N SER A 82 -0.73 -19.33 14.61
CA SER A 82 -0.06 -19.36 13.30
C SER A 82 0.01 -18.00 12.61
N LEU A 83 -0.98 -17.15 12.84
CA LEU A 83 -0.99 -15.77 12.34
C LEU A 83 -0.22 -14.81 13.26
N ARG A 84 0.02 -15.20 14.51
CA ARG A 84 0.62 -14.39 15.57
C ARG A 84 -0.18 -13.11 15.83
N VAL A 85 -1.46 -13.26 16.00
CA VAL A 85 -2.39 -12.17 16.27
C VAL A 85 -3.35 -12.53 17.38
N GLU A 86 -3.68 -11.53 18.20
CA GLU A 86 -4.75 -11.61 19.20
C GLU A 86 -5.47 -10.26 19.25
N LYS A 87 -6.76 -10.28 19.45
CA LYS A 87 -7.55 -9.06 19.60
C LYS A 87 -8.86 -9.30 20.30
N VAL A 88 -9.08 -8.59 21.40
CA VAL A 88 -10.36 -8.57 22.09
C VAL A 88 -11.33 -7.64 21.36
N ILE A 89 -12.54 -8.11 21.14
CA ILE A 89 -13.63 -7.37 20.49
C ILE A 89 -14.83 -7.37 21.42
N ALA A 90 -15.24 -6.17 21.83
CA ALA A 90 -16.36 -5.97 22.74
C ALA A 90 -17.69 -6.46 22.13
N PRO A 91 -18.70 -6.75 22.96
CA PRO A 91 -20.03 -7.13 22.49
C PRO A 91 -20.60 -6.11 21.50
N GLY A 92 -21.17 -6.58 20.38
CA GLY A 92 -21.80 -5.74 19.37
C GLY A 92 -20.83 -4.83 18.60
N SER A 93 -19.53 -4.99 18.80
CA SER A 93 -18.48 -4.15 18.21
C SER A 93 -17.78 -4.85 17.05
N GLU A 94 -16.98 -4.07 16.32
CA GLU A 94 -16.16 -4.54 15.24
C GLU A 94 -14.68 -4.23 15.54
N GLY A 95 -13.80 -5.15 15.17
CA GLY A 95 -12.36 -4.97 15.24
C GLY A 95 -11.70 -5.33 13.93
N VAL A 96 -10.53 -4.78 13.68
CA VAL A 96 -9.70 -5.11 12.52
C VAL A 96 -8.44 -5.81 13.01
N VAL A 97 -8.16 -6.98 12.45
CA VAL A 97 -6.96 -7.78 12.69
C VAL A 97 -6.07 -7.67 11.44
N ASN A 98 -4.88 -7.14 11.62
CA ASN A 98 -3.91 -7.02 10.54
C ASN A 98 -2.95 -8.19 10.56
N VAL A 99 -2.86 -8.89 9.44
CA VAL A 99 -2.02 -10.07 9.25
C VAL A 99 -0.97 -9.76 8.19
N ARG A 100 0.26 -10.17 8.47
CA ARG A 100 1.35 -10.06 7.50
C ARG A 100 1.07 -10.87 6.23
N ALA A 101 1.83 -10.63 5.17
CA ALA A 101 1.81 -11.48 3.99
C ALA A 101 2.16 -12.94 4.37
N LEU A 102 1.36 -13.87 3.85
CA LEU A 102 1.45 -15.30 4.16
C LEU A 102 1.75 -16.11 2.91
N ALA A 103 2.43 -17.23 3.08
CA ALA A 103 2.51 -18.28 2.07
C ALA A 103 1.14 -18.97 1.91
N PRO A 104 0.88 -19.62 0.76
CA PRO A 104 -0.29 -20.48 0.60
C PRO A 104 -0.39 -21.51 1.72
N GLY A 105 -1.58 -21.72 2.26
CA GLY A 105 -1.81 -22.65 3.35
C GLY A 105 -3.11 -22.41 4.09
N ARG A 106 -3.30 -23.17 5.16
CA ARG A 106 -4.47 -23.09 6.03
C ARG A 106 -4.01 -22.61 7.41
N TYR A 107 -4.63 -21.57 7.90
CA TYR A 107 -4.27 -20.91 9.15
C TYR A 107 -5.50 -20.88 10.04
N GLU A 108 -5.46 -21.59 11.15
CA GLU A 108 -6.56 -21.64 12.10
C GLU A 108 -6.62 -20.38 12.97
N PHE A 109 -7.83 -19.99 13.32
CA PHE A 109 -8.11 -18.98 14.32
C PHE A 109 -9.28 -19.44 15.21
N PHE A 110 -9.40 -18.87 16.37
CA PHE A 110 -10.43 -19.23 17.35
C PHE A 110 -10.75 -18.06 18.26
N ASP A 111 -11.84 -18.20 19.02
CA ASP A 111 -12.16 -17.29 20.11
C ASP A 111 -11.56 -17.87 21.41
N ASP A 112 -10.55 -17.20 21.99
CA ASP A 112 -9.88 -17.72 23.18
C ASP A 112 -10.79 -17.76 24.41
N PHE A 113 -11.81 -16.90 24.46
CA PHE A 113 -12.83 -16.96 25.52
C PHE A 113 -13.82 -18.13 25.35
N HIS A 114 -13.90 -18.68 24.12
CA HIS A 114 -14.77 -19.82 23.77
C HIS A 114 -14.05 -20.72 22.78
N GLN A 115 -13.11 -21.50 23.25
CA GLN A 115 -12.12 -22.22 22.40
C GLN A 115 -12.69 -23.25 21.41
N GLN A 116 -13.96 -23.62 21.54
CA GLN A 116 -14.67 -24.45 20.56
C GLN A 116 -15.11 -23.65 19.33
N THR A 117 -15.13 -22.32 19.43
CA THR A 117 -15.44 -21.40 18.33
C THR A 117 -14.20 -21.25 17.46
N ARG A 118 -14.16 -21.96 16.33
CA ARG A 118 -13.00 -22.06 15.45
C ARG A 118 -13.34 -21.70 14.00
N GLY A 119 -12.36 -21.17 13.31
CA GLY A 119 -12.43 -20.91 11.89
C GLY A 119 -11.07 -21.11 11.22
N VAL A 120 -11.04 -20.98 9.90
CA VAL A 120 -9.83 -21.16 9.13
C VAL A 120 -9.72 -20.08 8.04
N LEU A 121 -8.52 -19.53 7.90
CA LEU A 121 -8.11 -18.70 6.77
C LEU A 121 -7.37 -19.58 5.76
N VAL A 122 -7.90 -19.67 4.55
CA VAL A 122 -7.26 -20.33 3.41
C VAL A 122 -6.56 -19.28 2.58
N VAL A 123 -5.27 -19.45 2.41
CA VAL A 123 -4.42 -18.54 1.61
C VAL A 123 -3.97 -19.29 0.35
N GLU A 124 -4.22 -18.71 -0.82
CA GLU A 124 -3.98 -19.30 -2.13
C GLU A 124 -3.59 -18.28 -3.22
#